data_6ce3a74455ba658a08e8fce989a06b08
#
_entry.id   6ce3a74455ba658a08e8fce989a06b08
#
_cell.length_a   1.000
_cell.length_b   1.000
_cell.length_c   1.000
_cell.angle_alpha   90.00
_cell.angle_beta   90.00
_cell.angle_gamma   90.00
#
_symmetry.space_group_name_H-M   'P 1'
#
loop_
_entity.id
_entity.type
_entity.pdbx_description
1 polymer ?
#
loop_
_entity_poly.entity_id
_entity_poly.type
_entity_poly.pdbx_seq_one_letter_code
_entity_poly.pdbx_strand_id
1 'polypeptide(L)'
;MSEWRVRLTPRIIVVSIAGLIVLGVLTLAGSRALTTTPAPATASAKPATRPERPPVSAAEEAYVRAMWPIHGDVQRGLMRASLGQILYKTDDLTRAELQARMERALATYRSAETRIRALQPPESMRKDHEEYLAAVRLFQESAVEANKMFKDGKEDHLLAAYPKSQEGSDKIREVGGKFWPNEFPPN
;
A
#
# COMPACT_ATOMS: atom_id res chain seq x y z
N MET A 1 25.28 -45.32 -8.41
CA MET A 1 24.02 -44.56 -8.48
C MET A 1 24.14 -43.37 -7.54
N SER A 2 24.50 -42.20 -8.07
CA SER A 2 24.73 -40.97 -7.31
C SER A 2 23.44 -40.18 -7.25
N GLU A 3 22.83 -40.09 -6.07
CA GLU A 3 21.66 -39.26 -5.85
C GLU A 3 22.07 -37.78 -5.87
N TRP A 4 21.68 -37.06 -6.90
CA TRP A 4 21.74 -35.62 -6.98
C TRP A 4 20.62 -35.01 -6.11
N ARG A 5 20.93 -34.78 -4.82
CA ARG A 5 20.04 -33.93 -3.99
C ARG A 5 20.30 -32.48 -4.34
N VAL A 6 19.42 -31.89 -5.13
CA VAL A 6 19.38 -30.45 -5.32
C VAL A 6 19.03 -29.82 -3.97
N ARG A 7 20.02 -29.24 -3.32
CA ARG A 7 19.79 -28.39 -2.13
C ARG A 7 19.20 -27.08 -2.64
N LEU A 8 17.87 -26.98 -2.63
CA LEU A 8 17.17 -25.70 -2.81
C LEU A 8 17.58 -24.80 -1.64
N THR A 9 18.44 -23.84 -1.92
CA THR A 9 18.81 -22.84 -0.93
C THR A 9 17.60 -21.93 -0.69
N PRO A 10 17.36 -21.45 0.55
CA PRO A 10 16.23 -20.57 0.86
C PRO A 10 16.18 -19.29 -0.03
N ARG A 11 17.33 -18.92 -0.61
CA ARG A 11 17.43 -17.81 -1.60
C ARG A 11 16.58 -18.02 -2.87
N ILE A 12 16.49 -19.26 -3.37
CA ILE A 12 15.70 -19.58 -4.59
C ILE A 12 14.19 -19.43 -4.31
N ILE A 13 13.73 -19.77 -3.10
CA ILE A 13 12.32 -19.70 -2.73
C ILE A 13 11.86 -18.23 -2.60
N VAL A 14 12.69 -17.35 -2.04
CA VAL A 14 12.36 -15.94 -1.85
C VAL A 14 12.30 -15.17 -3.19
N VAL A 15 13.20 -15.47 -4.12
CA VAL A 15 13.17 -14.89 -5.48
C VAL A 15 11.90 -15.32 -6.23
N SER A 16 11.45 -16.56 -6.03
CA SER A 16 10.22 -17.06 -6.66
C SER A 16 8.96 -16.36 -6.11
N ILE A 17 8.91 -16.02 -4.82
CA ILE A 17 7.77 -15.31 -4.21
C ILE A 17 7.76 -13.83 -4.62
N ALA A 18 8.91 -13.17 -4.65
CA ALA A 18 9.02 -11.78 -5.13
C ALA A 18 8.67 -11.65 -6.62
N GLY A 19 9.09 -12.63 -7.45
CA GLY A 19 8.75 -12.71 -8.86
C GLY A 19 7.26 -12.93 -9.11
N LEU A 20 6.57 -13.69 -8.27
CA LEU A 20 5.13 -13.94 -8.37
C LEU A 20 4.29 -12.69 -8.07
N ILE A 21 4.72 -11.83 -7.14
CA ILE A 21 4.02 -10.59 -6.81
C ILE A 21 4.14 -9.58 -7.97
N VAL A 22 5.32 -9.47 -8.59
CA VAL A 22 5.53 -8.59 -9.74
C VAL A 22 4.83 -9.12 -11.00
N LEU A 23 4.80 -10.44 -11.22
CA LEU A 23 4.06 -11.02 -12.35
C LEU A 23 2.54 -10.92 -12.18
N GLY A 24 2.03 -10.99 -10.96
CA GLY A 24 0.60 -10.85 -10.66
C GLY A 24 0.03 -9.49 -11.05
N VAL A 25 0.83 -8.43 -10.92
CA VAL A 25 0.44 -7.06 -11.32
C VAL A 25 0.52 -6.87 -12.85
N LEU A 26 1.46 -7.55 -13.53
CA LEU A 26 1.63 -7.45 -14.99
C LEU A 26 0.64 -8.32 -15.80
N THR A 27 0.17 -9.44 -15.24
CA THR A 27 -0.77 -10.32 -15.96
C THR A 27 -2.21 -9.81 -15.97
N LEU A 28 -2.61 -8.95 -15.02
CA LEU A 28 -3.92 -8.30 -15.03
C LEU A 28 -4.05 -7.21 -16.11
N ALA A 29 -2.92 -6.64 -16.59
CA ALA A 29 -2.92 -5.65 -17.66
C ALA A 29 -2.89 -6.26 -19.08
N GLY A 30 -2.53 -7.54 -19.24
CA GLY A 30 -2.25 -8.17 -20.54
C GLY A 30 -3.36 -9.02 -21.15
N SER A 31 -4.43 -9.34 -20.43
CA SER A 31 -5.41 -10.37 -20.87
C SER A 31 -6.62 -9.84 -21.63
N ARG A 32 -6.62 -8.60 -22.12
CA ARG A 32 -7.76 -8.02 -22.87
C ARG A 32 -7.56 -7.84 -24.39
N ALA A 33 -6.55 -8.42 -24.96
CA ALA A 33 -6.37 -8.36 -26.40
C ALA A 33 -6.18 -9.77 -26.97
N LEU A 34 -7.24 -10.43 -27.36
CA LEU A 34 -7.35 -11.41 -28.47
C LEU A 34 -8.61 -12.28 -28.32
N THR A 35 -9.78 -11.69 -28.58
CA THR A 35 -10.90 -12.44 -29.21
C THR A 35 -11.86 -11.41 -29.81
N THR A 36 -11.61 -11.00 -31.03
CA THR A 36 -12.59 -10.32 -31.86
C THR A 36 -13.41 -11.37 -32.60
N THR A 37 -14.55 -11.73 -32.03
CA THR A 37 -15.66 -12.30 -32.81
C THR A 37 -16.68 -11.17 -32.97
N PRO A 38 -17.09 -10.80 -34.17
CA PRO A 38 -18.12 -9.77 -34.36
C PRO A 38 -19.47 -10.30 -33.90
N ALA A 39 -19.94 -9.82 -32.78
CA ALA A 39 -21.30 -10.03 -32.32
C ALA A 39 -22.25 -9.02 -32.99
N PRO A 40 -23.51 -9.37 -33.28
CA PRO A 40 -24.46 -8.49 -33.95
C PRO A 40 -24.78 -7.27 -33.11
N ALA A 41 -24.92 -6.12 -33.77
CA ALA A 41 -25.26 -4.83 -33.20
C ALA A 41 -26.53 -4.92 -32.35
N THR A 42 -26.38 -5.01 -31.05
CA THR A 42 -27.47 -4.85 -30.08
C THR A 42 -27.49 -3.42 -29.56
N ALA A 43 -28.68 -2.88 -29.59
CA ALA A 43 -29.12 -1.55 -29.18
C ALA A 43 -28.18 -0.84 -28.19
N SER A 44 -27.85 0.41 -28.56
CA SER A 44 -27.18 1.40 -27.75
C SER A 44 -27.82 1.50 -26.34
N ALA A 45 -27.23 0.77 -25.37
CA ALA A 45 -27.58 0.96 -23.97
C ALA A 45 -27.17 2.40 -23.60
N LYS A 46 -28.17 3.22 -23.28
CA LYS A 46 -27.98 4.57 -22.74
C LYS A 46 -26.91 4.48 -21.65
N PRO A 47 -25.83 5.27 -21.71
CA PRO A 47 -24.81 5.23 -20.66
C PRO A 47 -25.51 5.41 -19.32
N ALA A 48 -25.31 4.45 -18.39
CA ALA A 48 -25.79 4.60 -17.04
C ALA A 48 -25.13 5.87 -16.48
N THR A 49 -25.92 6.92 -16.30
CA THR A 49 -25.45 8.14 -15.66
C THR A 49 -24.99 7.77 -14.26
N ARG A 50 -23.66 7.79 -14.04
CA ARG A 50 -23.09 7.65 -12.70
C ARG A 50 -23.78 8.67 -11.80
N PRO A 51 -24.30 8.29 -10.63
CA PRO A 51 -24.89 9.25 -9.71
C PRO A 51 -23.90 10.39 -9.48
N GLU A 52 -24.32 11.60 -9.81
CA GLU A 52 -23.48 12.77 -9.62
C GLU A 52 -23.21 12.92 -8.12
N ARG A 53 -21.93 12.92 -7.73
CA ARG A 53 -21.56 13.09 -6.33
C ARG A 53 -22.03 14.48 -5.88
N PRO A 54 -22.67 14.61 -4.70
CA PRO A 54 -23.01 15.91 -4.16
C PRO A 54 -21.77 16.82 -4.15
N PRO A 55 -21.91 18.12 -4.43
CA PRO A 55 -20.78 19.04 -4.38
C PRO A 55 -20.15 19.02 -2.99
N VAL A 56 -18.82 18.96 -2.96
CA VAL A 56 -18.03 18.96 -1.72
C VAL A 56 -18.21 20.31 -1.05
N SER A 57 -18.53 20.32 0.24
CA SER A 57 -18.65 21.56 1.01
C SER A 57 -17.27 22.24 1.17
N ALA A 58 -17.25 23.56 1.39
CA ALA A 58 -16.00 24.27 1.63
C ALA A 58 -15.21 23.74 2.84
N ALA A 59 -15.90 23.22 3.86
CA ALA A 59 -15.29 22.61 5.04
C ALA A 59 -14.62 21.26 4.69
N GLU A 60 -15.29 20.44 3.89
CA GLU A 60 -14.74 19.17 3.40
C GLU A 60 -13.53 19.39 2.50
N GLU A 61 -13.63 20.36 1.58
CA GLU A 61 -12.50 20.71 0.71
C GLU A 61 -11.28 21.19 1.51
N ALA A 62 -11.48 22.06 2.49
CA ALA A 62 -10.42 22.55 3.37
C ALA A 62 -9.77 21.41 4.16
N TYR A 63 -10.57 20.47 4.67
CA TYR A 63 -10.10 19.31 5.39
C TYR A 63 -9.27 18.38 4.49
N VAL A 64 -9.77 18.01 3.34
CA VAL A 64 -9.08 17.14 2.36
C VAL A 64 -7.76 17.75 1.90
N ARG A 65 -7.75 19.08 1.68
CA ARG A 65 -6.53 19.84 1.34
C ARG A 65 -5.51 19.80 2.48
N ALA A 66 -5.93 19.88 3.74
CA ALA A 66 -5.04 19.77 4.90
C ALA A 66 -4.48 18.35 5.09
N MET A 67 -5.26 17.33 4.73
CA MET A 67 -4.84 15.93 4.76
C MET A 67 -3.82 15.57 3.67
N TRP A 68 -3.86 16.24 2.51
CA TRP A 68 -3.05 15.90 1.34
C TRP A 68 -1.54 15.81 1.61
N PRO A 69 -0.87 16.81 2.22
CA PRO A 69 0.56 16.71 2.53
C PRO A 69 0.88 15.59 3.52
N ILE A 70 -0.04 15.28 4.44
CA ILE A 70 0.15 14.19 5.40
C ILE A 70 0.06 12.85 4.64
N HIS A 71 -0.90 12.71 3.73
CA HIS A 71 -1.01 11.54 2.86
C HIS A 71 0.28 11.32 2.04
N GLY A 72 0.82 12.36 1.44
CA GLY A 72 2.09 12.29 0.71
C GLY A 72 3.26 11.82 1.58
N ASP A 73 3.32 12.22 2.86
CA ASP A 73 4.33 11.72 3.79
C ASP A 73 4.14 10.22 4.09
N VAL A 74 2.90 9.79 4.34
CA VAL A 74 2.58 8.36 4.58
C VAL A 74 2.96 7.51 3.37
N GLN A 75 2.62 7.93 2.16
CA GLN A 75 2.97 7.23 0.92
C GLN A 75 4.49 7.12 0.73
N ARG A 76 5.23 8.21 0.98
CA ARG A 76 6.70 8.19 0.94
C ARG A 76 7.29 7.25 2.01
N GLY A 77 6.69 7.20 3.19
CA GLY A 77 7.08 6.26 4.24
C GLY A 77 6.88 4.80 3.81
N LEU A 78 5.72 4.50 3.23
CA LEU A 78 5.38 3.18 2.72
C LEU A 78 6.34 2.73 1.60
N MET A 79 6.56 3.60 0.61
CA MET A 79 7.50 3.34 -0.47
C MET A 79 8.92 3.09 0.05
N ARG A 80 9.39 3.92 1.00
CA ARG A 80 10.71 3.76 1.61
C ARG A 80 10.87 2.41 2.32
N ALA A 81 9.86 1.99 3.07
CA ALA A 81 9.87 0.71 3.76
C ALA A 81 9.82 -0.47 2.77
N SER A 82 8.89 -0.46 1.83
CA SER A 82 8.70 -1.54 0.85
C SER A 82 9.91 -1.71 -0.08
N LEU A 83 10.39 -0.64 -0.70
CA LEU A 83 11.60 -0.69 -1.53
C LEU A 83 12.83 -1.06 -0.71
N GLY A 84 12.93 -0.59 0.54
CA GLY A 84 14.01 -0.98 1.43
C GLY A 84 14.07 -2.49 1.65
N GLN A 85 12.93 -3.12 1.90
CA GLN A 85 12.86 -4.57 2.08
C GLN A 85 13.20 -5.33 0.80
N ILE A 86 12.72 -4.89 -0.36
CA ILE A 86 13.04 -5.49 -1.66
C ILE A 86 14.55 -5.42 -1.90
N LEU A 87 15.15 -4.23 -1.82
CA LEU A 87 16.58 -4.03 -2.06
C LEU A 87 17.46 -4.83 -1.07
N TYR A 88 17.02 -4.98 0.17
CA TYR A 88 17.71 -5.83 1.14
C TYR A 88 17.66 -7.32 0.74
N LYS A 89 16.52 -7.79 0.22
CA LYS A 89 16.37 -9.18 -0.22
C LYS A 89 17.11 -9.49 -1.53
N THR A 90 17.44 -8.47 -2.31
CA THR A 90 18.28 -8.60 -3.53
C THR A 90 19.77 -8.34 -3.27
N ASP A 91 20.18 -8.19 -2.02
CA ASP A 91 21.54 -7.85 -1.60
C ASP A 91 22.04 -6.46 -2.10
N ASP A 92 21.10 -5.58 -2.54
CA ASP A 92 21.40 -4.21 -2.98
C ASP A 92 21.42 -3.20 -1.82
N LEU A 93 21.05 -3.64 -0.63
CA LEU A 93 21.02 -2.83 0.57
C LEU A 93 21.55 -3.62 1.77
N THR A 94 22.41 -2.99 2.55
CA THR A 94 22.91 -3.58 3.78
C THR A 94 21.84 -3.58 4.87
N ARG A 95 22.01 -4.45 5.87
CA ARG A 95 21.12 -4.51 7.04
C ARG A 95 21.03 -3.16 7.78
N ALA A 96 22.15 -2.44 7.92
CA ALA A 96 22.19 -1.14 8.58
C ALA A 96 21.41 -0.08 7.79
N GLU A 97 21.50 -0.10 6.48
CA GLU A 97 20.76 0.82 5.60
C GLU A 97 19.26 0.51 5.63
N LEU A 98 18.87 -0.79 5.64
CA LEU A 98 17.47 -1.17 5.83
C LEU A 98 16.96 -0.66 7.18
N GLN A 99 17.71 -0.87 8.27
CA GLN A 99 17.34 -0.37 9.59
C GLN A 99 17.07 1.13 9.56
N ALA A 100 17.99 1.92 9.02
CA ALA A 100 17.83 3.37 8.93
C ALA A 100 16.60 3.78 8.09
N ARG A 101 16.22 3.00 7.06
CA ARG A 101 15.00 3.23 6.26
C ARG A 101 13.74 2.92 7.06
N MET A 102 13.73 1.80 7.79
CA MET A 102 12.59 1.39 8.61
C MET A 102 12.34 2.34 9.79
N GLU A 103 13.40 2.79 10.45
CA GLU A 103 13.31 3.79 11.54
C GLU A 103 12.75 5.13 11.03
N ARG A 104 13.19 5.59 9.85
CA ARG A 104 12.65 6.79 9.22
C ARG A 104 11.20 6.64 8.80
N ALA A 105 10.80 5.48 8.30
CA ALA A 105 9.41 5.20 7.96
C ALA A 105 8.53 5.25 9.22
N LEU A 106 8.96 4.59 10.31
CA LEU A 106 8.25 4.61 11.59
C LEU A 106 8.11 6.03 12.15
N ALA A 107 9.17 6.82 12.10
CA ALA A 107 9.12 8.22 12.53
C ALA A 107 8.13 9.06 11.69
N THR A 108 8.09 8.81 10.38
CA THR A 108 7.14 9.45 9.46
C THR A 108 5.70 9.11 9.83
N TYR A 109 5.39 7.83 10.10
CA TYR A 109 4.02 7.42 10.47
C TYR A 109 3.59 8.00 11.83
N ARG A 110 4.48 8.06 12.82
CA ARG A 110 4.19 8.71 14.11
C ARG A 110 3.90 10.20 13.96
N SER A 111 4.69 10.90 13.16
CA SER A 111 4.45 12.30 12.83
C SER A 111 3.12 12.49 12.09
N ALA A 112 2.81 11.62 11.14
CA ALA A 112 1.55 11.64 10.42
C ALA A 112 0.36 11.45 11.37
N GLU A 113 0.40 10.46 12.28
CA GLU A 113 -0.64 10.25 13.28
C GLU A 113 -0.88 11.49 14.14
N THR A 114 0.19 12.11 14.63
CA THR A 114 0.09 13.32 15.46
C THR A 114 -0.59 14.46 14.68
N ARG A 115 -0.21 14.65 13.42
CA ARG A 115 -0.78 15.70 12.57
C ARG A 115 -2.24 15.43 12.21
N ILE A 116 -2.60 14.18 11.91
CA ILE A 116 -3.98 13.79 11.64
C ILE A 116 -4.86 14.05 12.86
N ARG A 117 -4.43 13.66 14.05
CA ARG A 117 -5.16 13.89 15.30
C ARG A 117 -5.39 15.37 15.62
N ALA A 118 -4.51 16.26 15.13
CA ALA A 118 -4.67 17.70 15.31
C ALA A 118 -5.71 18.31 14.35
N LEU A 119 -6.12 17.60 13.31
CA LEU A 119 -7.14 18.06 12.38
C LEU A 119 -8.56 17.88 12.97
N GLN A 120 -9.45 18.78 12.61
CA GLN A 120 -10.86 18.71 12.98
C GLN A 120 -11.67 18.29 11.74
N PRO A 121 -12.05 17.02 11.60
CA PRO A 121 -12.83 16.57 10.46
C PRO A 121 -14.26 17.14 10.51
N PRO A 122 -14.85 17.53 9.36
CA PRO A 122 -16.27 17.74 9.26
C PRO A 122 -17.06 16.50 9.68
N GLU A 123 -18.30 16.66 10.16
CA GLU A 123 -19.13 15.54 10.64
C GLU A 123 -19.25 14.42 9.59
N SER A 124 -19.45 14.79 8.33
CA SER A 124 -19.56 13.86 7.20
C SER A 124 -18.30 13.04 6.93
N MET A 125 -17.13 13.52 7.37
CA MET A 125 -15.82 12.87 7.15
C MET A 125 -15.24 12.24 8.42
N ARG A 126 -15.93 12.29 9.54
CA ARG A 126 -15.41 11.80 10.82
C ARG A 126 -15.05 10.32 10.77
N LYS A 127 -15.92 9.49 10.20
CA LYS A 127 -15.67 8.06 10.04
C LYS A 127 -14.43 7.80 9.18
N ASP A 128 -14.32 8.47 8.05
CA ASP A 128 -13.18 8.29 7.14
C ASP A 128 -11.86 8.80 7.75
N HIS A 129 -11.91 9.85 8.57
CA HIS A 129 -10.78 10.30 9.39
C HIS A 129 -10.28 9.21 10.35
N GLU A 130 -11.20 8.56 11.07
CA GLU A 130 -10.89 7.48 12.02
C GLU A 130 -10.30 6.26 11.29
N GLU A 131 -10.86 5.89 10.15
CA GLU A 131 -10.35 4.79 9.32
C GLU A 131 -8.96 5.09 8.75
N TYR A 132 -8.71 6.33 8.31
CA TYR A 132 -7.38 6.74 7.88
C TYR A 132 -6.36 6.69 9.03
N LEU A 133 -6.76 7.13 10.20
CA LEU A 133 -5.93 7.08 11.40
C LEU A 133 -5.59 5.63 11.79
N ALA A 134 -6.57 4.72 11.69
CA ALA A 134 -6.37 3.29 11.93
C ALA A 134 -5.37 2.69 10.92
N ALA A 135 -5.44 3.08 9.66
CA ALA A 135 -4.48 2.64 8.64
C ALA A 135 -3.04 3.09 8.95
N VAL A 136 -2.86 4.33 9.38
CA VAL A 136 -1.53 4.83 9.77
C VAL A 136 -0.97 4.07 10.96
N ARG A 137 -1.80 3.67 11.93
CA ARG A 137 -1.39 2.81 13.06
C ARG A 137 -0.96 1.44 12.61
N LEU A 138 -1.66 0.83 11.64
CA LEU A 138 -1.25 -0.45 11.06
C LEU A 138 0.15 -0.36 10.43
N PHE A 139 0.49 0.72 9.75
CA PHE A 139 1.84 0.94 9.24
C PHE A 139 2.87 1.10 10.36
N GLN A 140 2.52 1.77 11.45
CA GLN A 140 3.41 1.85 12.62
C GLN A 140 3.67 0.47 13.22
N GLU A 141 2.62 -0.32 13.43
CA GLU A 141 2.72 -1.67 13.96
C GLU A 141 3.53 -2.59 13.04
N SER A 142 3.32 -2.49 11.72
CA SER A 142 4.13 -3.19 10.72
C SER A 142 5.60 -2.80 10.82
N ALA A 143 5.91 -1.51 10.88
CA ALA A 143 7.27 -1.03 11.00
C ALA A 143 7.92 -1.43 12.35
N VAL A 144 7.17 -1.44 13.45
CA VAL A 144 7.64 -1.92 14.76
C VAL A 144 7.96 -3.41 14.69
N GLU A 145 7.10 -4.22 14.07
CA GLU A 145 7.33 -5.65 13.89
C GLU A 145 8.60 -5.90 13.07
N ALA A 146 8.71 -5.28 11.90
CA ALA A 146 9.89 -5.41 11.04
C ALA A 146 11.19 -4.99 11.77
N ASN A 147 11.15 -3.96 12.60
CA ASN A 147 12.32 -3.48 13.35
C ASN A 147 12.83 -4.50 14.41
N LYS A 148 12.05 -5.51 14.80
CA LYS A 148 12.52 -6.53 15.72
C LYS A 148 13.68 -7.35 15.14
N MET A 149 13.70 -7.55 13.82
CA MET A 149 14.81 -8.26 13.16
C MET A 149 16.18 -7.65 13.44
N PHE A 150 16.26 -6.34 13.64
CA PHE A 150 17.53 -5.67 13.93
C PHE A 150 18.04 -5.95 15.34
N LYS A 151 17.16 -6.40 16.26
CA LYS A 151 17.50 -6.74 17.64
C LYS A 151 17.90 -8.21 17.79
N ASP A 152 17.14 -9.13 17.19
CA ASP A 152 17.31 -10.57 17.40
C ASP A 152 17.86 -11.32 16.18
N GLY A 153 18.01 -10.66 15.04
CA GLY A 153 18.58 -11.23 13.83
C GLY A 153 17.62 -12.05 12.98
N LYS A 154 16.35 -12.17 13.37
CA LYS A 154 15.38 -13.03 12.68
C LYS A 154 14.66 -12.25 11.57
N GLU A 155 14.86 -12.69 10.33
CA GLU A 155 14.20 -12.08 9.16
C GLU A 155 12.71 -12.39 9.07
N ASP A 156 12.21 -13.37 9.81
CA ASP A 156 10.79 -13.73 9.88
C ASP A 156 9.91 -12.54 10.30
N HIS A 157 10.49 -11.57 11.02
CA HIS A 157 9.81 -10.32 11.38
C HIS A 157 9.39 -9.48 10.17
N LEU A 158 10.10 -9.56 9.04
CA LEU A 158 9.68 -8.90 7.81
C LEU A 158 8.41 -9.54 7.23
N LEU A 159 8.31 -10.87 7.29
CA LEU A 159 7.13 -11.60 6.86
C LEU A 159 5.94 -11.35 7.80
N ALA A 160 6.19 -11.34 9.12
CA ALA A 160 5.16 -11.08 10.12
C ALA A 160 4.62 -9.63 10.05
N ALA A 161 5.42 -8.68 9.58
CA ALA A 161 5.02 -7.29 9.39
C ALA A 161 4.08 -7.08 8.18
N TYR A 162 4.17 -7.94 7.16
CA TYR A 162 3.50 -7.76 5.87
C TYR A 162 1.97 -7.66 5.96
N PRO A 163 1.23 -8.54 6.68
CA PRO A 163 -0.24 -8.48 6.74
C PRO A 163 -0.75 -7.12 7.25
N LYS A 164 -0.11 -6.53 8.24
CA LYS A 164 -0.47 -5.22 8.78
C LYS A 164 -0.26 -4.10 7.76
N SER A 165 0.86 -4.14 7.04
CA SER A 165 1.14 -3.18 5.97
C SER A 165 0.12 -3.30 4.84
N GLN A 166 -0.27 -4.51 4.48
CA GLN A 166 -1.28 -4.77 3.45
C GLN A 166 -2.65 -4.23 3.88
N GLU A 167 -3.11 -4.57 5.09
CA GLU A 167 -4.38 -4.05 5.63
C GLU A 167 -4.40 -2.52 5.69
N GLY A 168 -3.31 -1.90 6.14
CA GLY A 168 -3.16 -0.45 6.14
C GLY A 168 -3.27 0.16 4.74
N SER A 169 -2.66 -0.48 3.74
CA SER A 169 -2.73 -0.05 2.33
C SER A 169 -4.14 -0.15 1.76
N ASP A 170 -4.87 -1.22 2.07
CA ASP A 170 -6.24 -1.40 1.60
C ASP A 170 -7.18 -0.36 2.22
N LYS A 171 -7.04 -0.08 3.52
CA LYS A 171 -7.79 1.00 4.19
C LYS A 171 -7.48 2.38 3.60
N ILE A 172 -6.20 2.71 3.35
CA ILE A 172 -5.84 3.99 2.72
C ILE A 172 -6.42 4.10 1.31
N ARG A 173 -6.42 3.02 0.54
CA ARG A 173 -7.03 3.03 -0.81
C ARG A 173 -8.53 3.30 -0.75
N GLU A 174 -9.24 2.66 0.19
CA GLU A 174 -10.67 2.87 0.36
C GLU A 174 -10.99 4.32 0.74
N VAL A 175 -10.35 4.85 1.79
CA VAL A 175 -10.56 6.23 2.25
C VAL A 175 -10.03 7.23 1.22
N GLY A 176 -8.87 6.96 0.62
CA GLY A 176 -8.28 7.80 -0.41
C GLY A 176 -9.19 7.96 -1.63
N GLY A 177 -9.88 6.90 -2.03
CA GLY A 177 -10.88 6.96 -3.11
C GLY A 177 -12.06 7.88 -2.80
N LYS A 178 -12.36 8.13 -1.52
CA LYS A 178 -13.37 9.10 -1.08
C LYS A 178 -12.82 10.53 -1.02
N PHE A 179 -11.63 10.71 -0.48
CA PHE A 179 -10.98 12.01 -0.33
C PHE A 179 -10.45 12.55 -1.66
N TRP A 180 -9.81 11.69 -2.45
CA TRP A 180 -9.13 12.05 -3.71
C TRP A 180 -9.52 11.09 -4.85
N PRO A 181 -10.75 11.13 -5.33
CA PRO A 181 -11.28 10.15 -6.28
C PRO A 181 -10.55 10.09 -7.63
N ASN A 182 -9.78 11.13 -7.97
CA ASN A 182 -8.97 11.15 -9.19
C ASN A 182 -7.58 10.49 -9.00
N GLU A 183 -7.08 10.42 -7.76
CA GLU A 183 -5.81 9.77 -7.42
C GLU A 183 -5.98 8.27 -7.17
N PHE A 184 -7.17 7.86 -6.78
CA PHE A 184 -7.54 6.47 -6.50
C PHE A 184 -8.73 6.08 -7.38
N PRO A 185 -8.55 5.92 -8.70
CA PRO A 185 -9.64 5.49 -9.57
C PRO A 185 -10.15 4.12 -9.14
N PRO A 186 -11.47 3.86 -9.20
CA PRO A 186 -11.99 2.51 -8.97
C PRO A 186 -11.42 1.55 -10.01
N ASN A 187 -11.01 0.37 -9.55
CA ASN A 187 -10.54 -0.72 -10.41
C ASN A 187 -11.70 -1.27 -11.26
#